data_d679cfbb9d4b0cbaf676eee4544d5b5a
#
_entry.id   d679cfbb9d4b0cbaf676eee4544d5b5a
#
_cell.length_a   1.000
_cell.length_b   1.000
_cell.length_c   1.000
_cell.angle_alpha   90.00
_cell.angle_beta   90.00
_cell.angle_gamma   90.00
#
_symmetry.space_group_name_H-M   'P 1'
#
loop_
_entity.id
_entity.type
_entity.pdbx_description
1 polymer ?
#
loop_
_entity_poly.entity_id
_entity_poly.type
_entity_poly.pdbx_seq_one_letter_code
_entity_poly.pdbx_strand_id
1 'polypeptide(L)'
;MEDISKKYKPFKPINLVDRSWPNNLLTEAPRWCSVDLRDGNQALIEPMSVEKKIRMFELLCNIGFKEIEVGFPAASQTDYDFVRILIKEKKIPDDVTIQVLTQSRDHIIKKTFESLEGVKRAIV
;
A
#
# COMPACT_ATOMS: atom_id res chain seq x y z
N MET A 1 0.80 27.72 -7.91
CA MET A 1 0.04 26.46 -8.03
C MET A 1 -1.37 26.83 -8.42
N GLU A 2 -1.89 26.29 -9.52
CA GLU A 2 -3.29 26.53 -9.91
C GLU A 2 -4.24 25.93 -8.86
N ASP A 3 -5.26 26.69 -8.47
CA ASP A 3 -6.26 26.22 -7.53
C ASP A 3 -7.17 25.18 -8.21
N ILE A 4 -6.94 23.92 -7.87
CA ILE A 4 -7.61 22.76 -8.46
C ILE A 4 -9.13 22.84 -8.27
N SER A 5 -9.62 23.47 -7.19
CA SER A 5 -11.05 23.64 -6.92
C SER A 5 -11.76 24.51 -7.96
N LYS A 6 -11.01 25.38 -8.66
CA LYS A 6 -11.52 26.22 -9.75
C LYS A 6 -11.52 25.51 -11.12
N LYS A 7 -10.68 24.48 -11.27
CA LYS A 7 -10.51 23.73 -12.52
C LYS A 7 -11.55 22.64 -12.71
N TYR A 8 -11.92 21.96 -11.64
CA TYR A 8 -12.84 20.84 -11.68
C TYR A 8 -14.14 21.17 -10.93
N LYS A 9 -15.27 20.96 -11.60
CA LYS A 9 -16.60 21.09 -10.97
C LYS A 9 -17.12 19.71 -10.61
N PRO A 10 -17.76 19.53 -9.43
CA PRO A 10 -18.40 18.27 -9.09
C PRO A 10 -19.46 17.90 -10.15
N PHE A 11 -19.55 16.62 -10.47
CA PHE A 11 -20.64 16.11 -11.31
C PHE A 11 -21.97 16.35 -10.60
N LYS A 12 -22.97 16.90 -11.34
CA LYS A 12 -24.31 17.12 -10.79
C LYS A 12 -25.04 15.78 -10.71
N PRO A 13 -25.32 15.24 -9.50
CA PRO A 13 -26.00 13.95 -9.38
C PRO A 13 -27.44 14.01 -9.90
N ILE A 14 -27.93 12.87 -10.36
CA ILE A 14 -29.35 12.71 -10.71
C ILE A 14 -30.16 12.75 -9.42
N ASN A 15 -31.15 13.62 -9.37
CA ASN A 15 -32.01 13.75 -8.19
C ASN A 15 -33.12 12.69 -8.22
N LEU A 16 -32.95 11.62 -7.47
CA LEU A 16 -33.94 10.58 -7.20
C LEU A 16 -34.22 10.59 -5.70
N VAL A 17 -35.45 10.91 -5.31
CA VAL A 17 -35.83 11.20 -3.91
C VAL A 17 -35.76 10.00 -2.96
N ASP A 18 -35.81 8.79 -3.49
CA ASP A 18 -35.79 7.52 -2.75
C ASP A 18 -34.41 6.86 -2.64
N ARG A 19 -33.35 7.51 -3.16
CA ARG A 19 -31.96 7.02 -3.04
C ARG A 19 -31.34 7.46 -1.72
N SER A 20 -30.64 6.53 -1.04
CA SER A 20 -29.93 6.83 0.20
C SER A 20 -28.42 7.02 -0.02
N TRP A 21 -27.68 5.96 -0.33
CA TRP A 21 -26.23 6.02 -0.44
C TRP A 21 -25.66 6.69 -1.72
N PRO A 22 -26.31 6.64 -2.92
CA PRO A 22 -25.73 7.25 -4.13
C PRO A 22 -25.70 8.79 -4.09
N ASN A 23 -26.38 9.41 -3.15
CA ASN A 23 -26.35 10.87 -2.95
C ASN A 23 -25.20 11.31 -2.00
N ASN A 24 -24.51 10.36 -1.39
CA ASN A 24 -23.35 10.66 -0.57
C ASN A 24 -22.21 11.17 -1.46
N LEU A 25 -21.62 12.29 -1.08
CA LEU A 25 -20.48 12.90 -1.77
C LEU A 25 -19.21 12.60 -1.01
N LEU A 26 -18.14 12.28 -1.74
CA LEU A 26 -16.80 12.23 -1.19
C LEU A 26 -16.30 13.66 -1.02
N THR A 27 -16.19 14.10 0.23
CA THR A 27 -15.74 15.47 0.57
C THR A 27 -14.28 15.51 0.99
N GLU A 28 -13.68 14.35 1.24
CA GLU A 28 -12.27 14.22 1.65
C GLU A 28 -11.54 13.31 0.65
N ALA A 29 -10.24 13.57 0.47
CA ALA A 29 -9.40 12.72 -0.36
C ALA A 29 -9.30 11.30 0.25
N PRO A 30 -9.41 10.23 -0.57
CA PRO A 30 -9.20 8.88 -0.08
C PRO A 30 -7.75 8.68 0.35
N ARG A 31 -7.53 7.74 1.27
CA ARG A 31 -6.19 7.30 1.59
C ARG A 31 -5.65 6.45 0.43
N TRP A 32 -4.52 6.87 -0.13
CA TRP A 32 -3.86 6.17 -1.21
C TRP A 32 -2.95 5.07 -0.67
N CYS A 33 -3.08 3.86 -1.25
CA CYS A 33 -2.13 2.78 -1.07
C CYS A 33 -1.24 2.68 -2.31
N SER A 34 0.08 2.77 -2.15
CA SER A 34 1.01 2.46 -3.23
C SER A 34 1.12 0.95 -3.40
N VAL A 35 1.01 0.47 -4.64
CA VAL A 35 1.20 -0.95 -5.02
C VAL A 35 2.46 -1.16 -5.87
N ASP A 36 3.30 -0.15 -6.00
CA ASP A 36 4.49 -0.17 -6.86
C ASP A 36 5.47 -1.28 -6.50
N LEU A 37 5.68 -1.52 -5.20
CA LEU A 37 6.63 -2.53 -4.70
C LEU A 37 6.14 -3.97 -4.79
N ARG A 38 4.84 -4.19 -4.98
CA ARG A 38 4.29 -5.54 -5.20
C ARG A 38 3.82 -5.68 -6.65
N ASP A 39 2.74 -5.03 -7.05
CA ASP A 39 2.14 -5.20 -8.38
C ASP A 39 3.01 -4.59 -9.48
N GLY A 40 3.49 -3.36 -9.26
CA GLY A 40 4.41 -2.69 -10.17
C GLY A 40 5.71 -3.47 -10.34
N ASN A 41 6.32 -3.94 -9.25
CA ASN A 41 7.54 -4.75 -9.29
C ASN A 41 7.32 -6.11 -10.00
N GLN A 42 6.15 -6.71 -9.84
CA GLN A 42 5.80 -7.98 -10.49
C GLN A 42 5.72 -7.84 -12.02
N ALA A 43 5.40 -6.66 -12.52
CA ALA A 43 5.32 -6.38 -13.96
C ALA A 43 6.69 -6.14 -14.62
N LEU A 44 7.77 -6.00 -13.85
CA LEU A 44 9.10 -5.79 -14.38
C LEU A 44 9.68 -7.08 -14.96
N ILE A 45 10.39 -6.99 -16.10
CA ILE A 45 11.15 -8.11 -16.68
C ILE A 45 12.21 -8.60 -15.67
N GLU A 46 12.91 -7.66 -15.02
CA GLU A 46 13.84 -7.92 -13.92
C GLU A 46 13.28 -7.28 -12.66
N PRO A 47 12.71 -8.06 -11.72
CA PRO A 47 12.24 -7.55 -10.45
C PRO A 47 13.34 -6.84 -9.65
N MET A 48 12.95 -5.86 -8.85
CA MET A 48 13.89 -5.10 -8.03
C MET A 48 14.60 -5.99 -7.00
N SER A 49 15.92 -5.79 -6.83
CA SER A 49 16.64 -6.32 -5.68
C SER A 49 16.16 -5.70 -4.36
N VAL A 50 16.53 -6.29 -3.23
CA VAL A 50 16.16 -5.77 -1.91
C VAL A 50 16.61 -4.32 -1.73
N GLU A 51 17.82 -3.97 -2.16
CA GLU A 51 18.35 -2.59 -2.06
C GLU A 51 17.54 -1.60 -2.88
N LYS A 52 17.13 -1.98 -4.10
CA LYS A 52 16.27 -1.14 -4.94
C LYS A 52 14.88 -0.98 -4.30
N LYS A 53 14.32 -2.04 -3.73
CA LYS A 53 13.04 -1.99 -3.00
C LYS A 53 13.12 -1.06 -1.79
N ILE A 54 14.21 -1.09 -1.02
CA ILE A 54 14.40 -0.18 0.13
C ILE A 54 14.39 1.28 -0.35
N ARG A 55 15.18 1.61 -1.37
CA ARG A 55 15.22 2.97 -1.94
C ARG A 55 13.85 3.44 -2.45
N MET A 56 13.10 2.53 -3.09
CA MET A 56 11.75 2.85 -3.58
C MET A 56 10.78 3.04 -2.41
N PHE A 57 10.86 2.21 -1.37
CA PHE A 57 10.05 2.37 -0.16
C PHE A 57 10.30 3.73 0.52
N GLU A 58 11.56 4.12 0.69
CA GLU A 58 11.94 5.42 1.25
C GLU A 58 11.42 6.58 0.39
N LEU A 59 11.46 6.45 -0.94
CA LEU A 59 10.89 7.43 -1.87
C LEU A 59 9.37 7.56 -1.70
N LEU A 60 8.64 6.44 -1.62
CA LEU A 60 7.20 6.44 -1.42
C LEU A 60 6.80 7.07 -0.09
N CYS A 61 7.54 6.81 0.99
CA CYS A 61 7.35 7.48 2.26
C CYS A 61 7.57 9.01 2.15
N ASN A 62 8.61 9.43 1.43
CA ASN A 62 8.93 10.85 1.21
C ASN A 62 7.90 11.57 0.33
N ILE A 63 7.28 10.88 -0.63
CA ILE A 63 6.14 11.39 -1.41
C ILE A 63 4.92 11.62 -0.51
N GLY A 64 4.79 10.84 0.56
CA GLY A 64 3.72 11.00 1.55
C GLY A 64 2.71 9.86 1.60
N PHE A 65 2.97 8.72 0.94
CA PHE A 65 2.11 7.55 1.08
C PHE A 65 2.08 7.05 2.51
N LYS A 66 0.87 6.73 3.01
CA LYS A 66 0.63 6.23 4.37
C LYS A 66 0.26 4.75 4.41
N GLU A 67 -0.06 4.19 3.26
CA GLU A 67 -0.24 2.75 3.05
C GLU A 67 0.61 2.33 1.85
N ILE A 68 1.43 1.29 2.02
CA ILE A 68 2.36 0.83 0.98
C ILE A 68 2.34 -0.71 0.95
N GLU A 69 1.90 -1.28 -0.18
CA GLU A 69 1.97 -2.72 -0.41
C GLU A 69 3.40 -3.11 -0.78
N VAL A 70 4.08 -3.81 0.12
CA VAL A 70 5.52 -4.07 0.05
C VAL A 70 5.90 -5.38 -0.63
N GLY A 71 4.97 -6.33 -0.75
CA GLY A 71 5.25 -7.59 -1.43
C GLY A 71 4.35 -8.74 -1.02
N PHE A 72 4.77 -9.95 -1.44
CA PHE A 72 4.16 -11.22 -1.08
C PHE A 72 5.20 -12.13 -0.37
N PRO A 73 5.42 -11.95 0.93
CA PRO A 73 6.53 -12.59 1.64
C PRO A 73 6.51 -14.11 1.64
N ALA A 74 5.32 -14.72 1.50
CA ALA A 74 5.22 -16.18 1.41
C ALA A 74 5.50 -16.75 0.01
N ALA A 75 5.52 -15.91 -1.04
CA ALA A 75 5.77 -16.34 -2.41
C ALA A 75 7.24 -16.25 -2.82
N SER A 76 8.03 -15.33 -2.25
CA SER A 76 9.43 -15.18 -2.60
C SER A 76 10.30 -14.85 -1.39
N GLN A 77 11.54 -15.38 -1.40
CA GLN A 77 12.52 -15.10 -0.34
C GLN A 77 12.92 -13.62 -0.37
N THR A 78 13.03 -13.01 -1.55
CA THR A 78 13.35 -11.59 -1.70
C THR A 78 12.31 -10.70 -1.00
N ASP A 79 11.02 -11.01 -1.17
CA ASP A 79 9.95 -10.25 -0.50
C ASP A 79 9.95 -10.49 1.01
N TYR A 80 10.19 -11.74 1.43
CA TYR A 80 10.34 -12.06 2.85
C TYR A 80 11.47 -11.26 3.50
N ASP A 81 12.65 -11.30 2.91
CA ASP A 81 13.84 -10.62 3.42
C ASP A 81 13.63 -9.09 3.43
N PHE A 82 13.03 -8.55 2.39
CA PHE A 82 12.70 -7.13 2.32
C PHE A 82 11.79 -6.69 3.47
N VAL A 83 10.69 -7.40 3.72
CA VAL A 83 9.79 -7.11 4.85
C VAL A 83 10.54 -7.20 6.18
N ARG A 84 11.36 -8.25 6.37
CA ARG A 84 12.16 -8.40 7.60
C ARG A 84 13.17 -7.28 7.80
N ILE A 85 13.82 -6.80 6.74
CA ILE A 85 14.77 -5.67 6.81
C ILE A 85 14.02 -4.39 7.20
N LEU A 86 12.87 -4.07 6.56
CA LEU A 86 12.07 -2.90 6.91
C LEU A 86 11.72 -2.86 8.41
N ILE A 87 11.37 -4.01 8.98
CA ILE A 87 11.00 -4.13 10.40
C ILE A 87 12.23 -4.07 11.31
N LYS A 88 13.25 -4.91 11.06
CA LYS A 88 14.44 -5.03 11.92
C LYS A 88 15.26 -3.74 11.96
N GLU A 89 15.39 -3.05 10.83
CA GLU A 89 16.13 -1.80 10.72
C GLU A 89 15.28 -0.57 11.03
N LYS A 90 14.03 -0.77 11.46
CA LYS A 90 13.08 0.31 11.83
C LYS A 90 12.90 1.35 10.71
N LYS A 91 12.84 0.89 9.46
CA LYS A 91 12.69 1.77 8.29
C LYS A 91 11.25 2.22 8.05
N ILE A 92 10.28 1.65 8.75
CA ILE A 92 8.86 1.99 8.61
C ILE A 92 8.55 3.19 9.51
N PRO A 93 8.18 4.36 8.93
CA PRO A 93 7.77 5.51 9.73
C PRO A 93 6.53 5.20 10.59
N ASP A 94 6.41 5.88 11.72
CA ASP A 94 5.33 5.65 12.68
C ASP A 94 3.92 5.88 12.11
N ASP A 95 3.78 6.69 11.08
CA ASP A 95 2.53 7.03 10.42
C ASP A 95 2.28 6.23 9.12
N VAL A 96 3.18 5.29 8.78
CA VAL A 96 3.05 4.41 7.62
C VAL A 96 2.61 3.02 8.05
N THR A 97 1.67 2.45 7.30
CA THR A 97 1.21 1.05 7.43
C THR A 97 1.69 0.27 6.22
N ILE A 98 2.41 -0.81 6.43
CA ILE A 98 2.76 -1.71 5.32
C ILE A 98 1.61 -2.67 5.04
N GLN A 99 1.45 -3.05 3.76
CA GLN A 99 0.50 -4.06 3.33
C GLN A 99 1.25 -5.21 2.66
N VAL A 100 0.80 -6.43 2.89
CA VAL A 100 1.34 -7.63 2.24
C VAL A 100 0.22 -8.49 1.67
N LEU A 101 0.50 -9.14 0.54
CA LEU A 101 -0.40 -10.12 -0.05
C LEU A 101 -0.24 -11.47 0.66
N THR A 102 -1.33 -12.21 0.76
CA THR A 102 -1.32 -13.62 1.19
C THR A 102 -2.37 -14.43 0.43
N GLN A 103 -2.27 -15.75 0.46
CA GLN A 103 -3.31 -16.66 -0.02
C GLN A 103 -3.99 -17.32 1.17
N SER A 104 -5.28 -17.66 1.03
CA SER A 104 -6.07 -18.35 2.05
C SER A 104 -5.70 -19.83 2.17
N ARG A 105 -4.47 -20.10 2.63
CA ARG A 105 -3.91 -21.43 2.92
C ARG A 105 -3.09 -21.35 4.20
N ASP A 106 -3.28 -22.26 5.13
CA ASP A 106 -2.70 -22.21 6.48
C ASP A 106 -1.19 -21.97 6.49
N HIS A 107 -0.40 -22.71 5.68
CA HIS A 107 1.05 -22.55 5.63
C HIS A 107 1.49 -21.20 5.03
N ILE A 108 0.73 -20.66 4.07
CA ILE A 108 1.00 -19.34 3.48
C ILE A 108 0.69 -18.23 4.48
N ILE A 109 -0.47 -18.31 5.14
CA ILE A 109 -0.86 -17.37 6.20
C ILE A 109 0.17 -17.37 7.31
N LYS A 110 0.59 -18.55 7.78
CA LYS A 110 1.61 -18.69 8.82
C LYS A 110 2.92 -17.99 8.41
N LYS A 111 3.42 -18.27 7.21
CA LYS A 111 4.64 -17.66 6.67
C LYS A 111 4.51 -16.13 6.55
N THR A 112 3.34 -15.64 6.15
CA THR A 112 3.06 -14.20 6.07
C THR A 112 3.15 -13.56 7.45
N PHE A 113 2.50 -14.13 8.48
CA PHE A 113 2.59 -13.60 9.84
C PHE A 113 3.98 -13.69 10.44
N GLU A 114 4.75 -14.75 10.18
CA GLU A 114 6.17 -14.86 10.56
C GLU A 114 6.99 -13.69 9.96
N SER A 115 6.72 -13.32 8.71
CA SER A 115 7.40 -12.18 8.08
C SER A 115 7.09 -10.84 8.74
N LEU A 116 5.90 -10.70 9.33
CA LEU A 116 5.40 -9.47 9.95
C LEU A 116 5.75 -9.37 11.45
N GLU A 117 6.41 -10.38 12.03
CA GLU A 117 6.75 -10.36 13.45
C GLU A 117 7.51 -9.09 13.85
N GLY A 118 7.01 -8.37 14.86
CA GLY A 118 7.58 -7.12 15.35
C GLY A 118 7.14 -5.86 14.60
N VAL A 119 6.27 -5.96 13.61
CA VAL A 119 5.68 -4.78 12.97
C VAL A 119 4.65 -4.10 13.89
N LYS A 120 4.61 -2.78 13.84
CA LYS A 120 3.64 -2.00 14.66
C LYS A 120 2.22 -2.03 14.06
N ARG A 121 2.14 -1.92 12.72
CA ARG A 121 0.88 -1.93 11.95
C ARG A 121 1.10 -2.56 10.60
N ALA A 122 0.22 -3.48 10.23
CA ALA A 122 0.21 -4.08 8.90
C ALA A 122 -1.23 -4.37 8.44
N ILE A 123 -1.41 -4.40 7.13
CA ILE A 123 -2.61 -4.89 6.43
C ILE A 123 -2.22 -6.22 5.77
N VAL A 124 -3.07 -7.23 5.89
CA VAL A 124 -2.90 -8.53 5.24
C VAL A 124 -4.10 -8.81 4.34
#